data_bc9bede0a1538d43cf9890f557b029d2
#
_entry.id   bc9bede0a1538d43cf9890f557b029d2
#
_cell.length_a   1.000
_cell.length_b   1.000
_cell.length_c   1.000
_cell.angle_alpha   90.00
_cell.angle_beta   90.00
_cell.angle_gamma   90.00
#
_symmetry.space_group_name_H-M   'P 1'
#
loop_
_entity.id
_entity.type
_entity.pdbx_description
1 polymer ?
#
loop_
_entity_poly.entity_id
_entity_poly.type
_entity_poly.pdbx_seq_one_letter_code
_entity_poly.pdbx_strand_id
1 'polypeptide(L)'
;MDPQNQRESFGSRLGFILVSAGCAIGIGNVWRFPTVTGQYGGGIFVLFYLLFLVLMGLPVLTMELAVGRAGRGAARSAYKALEPGGSKWHIHGWFCMAGCVLLMMYYTTVSGWMVDYFFRFLTGSFDGLTPEQAAGVFGEMLSNPVEMVFWMVVITLAGFVVCGRGLQGGLEKVGKWMMSALLVLILVLVVHSFTLSGAGEGLAFYLLPDWSRATGQGLGNVITAAMNQSFFTLSLGIGAIEIFGSYMDRGFTLPGEAARICVLDTFVAVCAGLIIFPACFSFGISPDAGPSLIFITLPNVFTNMAGGRLWGALFFLFMTFASFSTVIAVFENIIACARENFGWDRRRACLVGAAALAVLGLPCALGYNVWSGIQPLGAGSTVLDFEDFLVSNVLLPGGSLVYLLFCVTKWGWGFDKYTAECNTGSGPKMPQWVKPYFKYVLPVLIAVILVQGLL
;
A
#
# COMPACT_ATOMS: atom_id res chain seq x y z
N MET A 1 -29.95 -14.74 -19.46
CA MET A 1 -28.72 -14.24 -18.83
C MET A 1 -27.74 -15.40 -18.79
N ASP A 2 -26.63 -15.27 -19.49
CA ASP A 2 -25.62 -16.30 -19.61
C ASP A 2 -24.99 -16.55 -18.23
N PRO A 3 -24.96 -17.78 -17.70
CA PRO A 3 -24.36 -18.08 -16.36
C PRO A 3 -22.88 -17.73 -16.27
N GLN A 4 -22.18 -17.54 -17.41
CA GLN A 4 -20.78 -17.16 -17.48
C GLN A 4 -20.50 -15.68 -17.21
N ASN A 5 -21.52 -14.83 -17.08
CA ASN A 5 -21.41 -13.37 -16.96
C ASN A 5 -21.82 -12.83 -15.58
N GLN A 6 -21.96 -13.66 -14.56
CA GLN A 6 -22.16 -13.17 -13.20
C GLN A 6 -20.81 -12.75 -12.60
N ARG A 7 -20.66 -11.44 -12.33
CA ARG A 7 -19.51 -10.89 -11.61
C ARG A 7 -19.37 -11.61 -10.27
N GLU A 8 -18.16 -12.07 -9.94
CA GLU A 8 -17.85 -12.60 -8.62
C GLU A 8 -18.21 -11.55 -7.54
N SER A 9 -18.62 -12.00 -6.36
CA SER A 9 -18.95 -11.15 -5.22
C SER A 9 -18.31 -11.68 -3.95
N PHE A 10 -18.05 -10.79 -2.99
CA PHE A 10 -17.60 -11.20 -1.66
C PHE A 10 -18.67 -12.05 -0.97
N GLY A 11 -18.22 -13.08 -0.26
CA GLY A 11 -19.11 -13.92 0.55
C GLY A 11 -19.61 -13.23 1.81
N SER A 12 -18.92 -12.18 2.27
CA SER A 12 -19.28 -11.41 3.46
C SER A 12 -18.78 -9.98 3.40
N ARG A 13 -19.51 -9.06 4.08
CA ARG A 13 -19.09 -7.67 4.26
C ARG A 13 -17.73 -7.56 4.96
N LEU A 14 -17.50 -8.39 6.00
CA LEU A 14 -16.22 -8.44 6.69
C LEU A 14 -15.09 -8.85 5.74
N GLY A 15 -15.36 -9.81 4.83
CA GLY A 15 -14.41 -10.19 3.77
C GLY A 15 -14.04 -9.03 2.88
N PHE A 16 -15.03 -8.27 2.40
CA PHE A 16 -14.79 -7.05 1.62
C PHE A 16 -13.92 -6.05 2.38
N ILE A 17 -14.27 -5.72 3.64
CA ILE A 17 -13.54 -4.72 4.44
C ILE A 17 -12.09 -5.18 4.68
N LEU A 18 -11.87 -6.42 5.10
CA LEU A 18 -10.54 -6.93 5.42
C LEU A 18 -9.65 -7.08 4.18
N VAL A 19 -10.20 -7.53 3.05
CA VAL A 19 -9.43 -7.63 1.80
C VAL A 19 -9.11 -6.25 1.24
N SER A 20 -10.07 -5.32 1.23
CA SER A 20 -9.83 -3.95 0.76
C SER A 20 -8.87 -3.20 1.67
N ALA A 21 -9.00 -3.35 2.99
CA ALA A 21 -8.02 -2.82 3.94
C ALA A 21 -6.65 -3.48 3.75
N GLY A 22 -6.58 -4.80 3.50
CA GLY A 22 -5.33 -5.51 3.21
C GLY A 22 -4.66 -5.09 1.90
N CYS A 23 -5.41 -4.51 0.95
CA CYS A 23 -4.83 -3.86 -0.23
C CYS A 23 -4.12 -2.55 0.14
N ALA A 24 -4.72 -1.76 1.03
CA ALA A 24 -4.13 -0.52 1.53
C ALA A 24 -3.00 -0.79 2.53
N ILE A 25 -3.23 -1.66 3.51
CA ILE A 25 -2.26 -2.03 4.55
C ILE A 25 -1.11 -2.82 3.95
N GLY A 26 0.01 -2.18 3.75
CA GLY A 26 1.18 -2.78 3.13
C GLY A 26 2.49 -2.17 3.62
N ILE A 27 3.49 -2.20 2.76
CA ILE A 27 4.81 -1.59 3.00
C ILE A 27 4.67 -0.09 3.32
N GLY A 28 3.67 0.57 2.76
CA GLY A 28 3.34 1.97 3.02
C GLY A 28 3.09 2.30 4.48
N ASN A 29 2.41 1.42 5.22
CA ASN A 29 2.06 1.59 6.63
C ASN A 29 3.18 1.16 7.57
N VAL A 30 3.81 0.03 7.25
CA VAL A 30 4.72 -0.64 8.20
C VAL A 30 6.18 -0.25 8.00
N TRP A 31 6.52 0.30 6.85
CA TRP A 31 7.87 0.76 6.53
C TRP A 31 7.92 2.26 6.21
N ARG A 32 7.24 2.71 5.13
CA ARG A 32 7.36 4.10 4.66
C ARG A 32 6.81 5.10 5.69
N PHE A 33 5.66 4.83 6.29
CA PHE A 33 5.05 5.74 7.25
C PHE A 33 5.94 6.00 8.47
N PRO A 34 6.49 4.99 9.20
CA PRO A 34 7.42 5.26 10.29
C PRO A 34 8.69 5.98 9.84
N THR A 35 9.27 5.59 8.69
CA THR A 35 10.45 6.22 8.12
C THR A 35 10.23 7.72 7.88
N VAL A 36 9.18 8.07 7.15
CA VAL A 36 8.86 9.47 6.84
C VAL A 36 8.46 10.24 8.09
N THR A 37 7.76 9.60 9.04
CA THR A 37 7.45 10.19 10.36
C THR A 37 8.71 10.57 11.12
N GLY A 38 9.71 9.68 11.13
CA GLY A 38 11.01 9.94 11.75
C GLY A 38 11.74 11.12 11.11
N GLN A 39 11.77 11.17 9.78
CA GLN A 39 12.44 12.21 9.01
C GLN A 39 11.77 13.58 9.13
N TYR A 40 10.44 13.65 9.25
CA TYR A 40 9.68 14.90 9.21
C TYR A 40 9.07 15.34 10.55
N GLY A 41 9.74 15.00 11.66
CA GLY A 41 9.47 15.62 12.96
C GLY A 41 8.42 14.91 13.84
N GLY A 42 8.14 13.62 13.61
CA GLY A 42 7.34 12.81 14.51
C GLY A 42 5.86 13.23 14.56
N GLY A 43 5.34 13.53 15.76
CA GLY A 43 3.91 13.75 15.99
C GLY A 43 3.26 14.85 15.16
N ILE A 44 4.00 15.88 14.74
CA ILE A 44 3.45 16.94 13.88
C ILE A 44 3.20 16.42 12.44
N PHE A 45 4.08 15.56 11.91
CA PHE A 45 3.85 14.89 10.64
C PHE A 45 2.62 13.98 10.71
N VAL A 46 2.46 13.20 11.79
CA VAL A 46 1.30 12.33 11.99
C VAL A 46 0.00 13.14 11.98
N LEU A 47 -0.02 14.32 12.62
CA LEU A 47 -1.17 15.20 12.63
C LEU A 47 -1.55 15.66 11.20
N PHE A 48 -0.58 16.13 10.42
CA PHE A 48 -0.83 16.50 9.02
C PHE A 48 -1.24 15.32 8.15
N TYR A 49 -0.60 14.15 8.34
CA TYR A 49 -0.98 12.94 7.64
C TYR A 49 -2.45 12.57 7.87
N LEU A 50 -2.91 12.54 9.14
CA LEU A 50 -4.32 12.26 9.47
C LEU A 50 -5.27 13.29 8.86
N LEU A 51 -4.89 14.56 8.88
CA LEU A 51 -5.67 15.63 8.24
C LEU A 51 -5.82 15.36 6.72
N PHE A 52 -4.73 15.12 6.01
CA PHE A 52 -4.77 14.89 4.57
C PHE A 52 -5.39 13.55 4.18
N LEU A 53 -5.27 12.52 5.02
CA LEU A 53 -5.96 11.27 4.81
C LEU A 53 -7.49 11.47 4.76
N VAL A 54 -8.03 12.30 5.66
CA VAL A 54 -9.47 12.63 5.67
C VAL A 54 -9.85 13.57 4.53
N LEU A 55 -9.02 14.58 4.25
CA LEU A 55 -9.33 15.58 3.23
C LEU A 55 -9.12 15.06 1.80
N MET A 56 -8.16 14.21 1.57
CA MET A 56 -7.75 13.78 0.23
C MET A 56 -7.90 12.27 0.04
N GLY A 57 -7.34 11.46 0.93
CA GLY A 57 -7.35 10.00 0.80
C GLY A 57 -8.76 9.41 0.81
N LEU A 58 -9.56 9.72 1.81
CA LEU A 58 -10.93 9.21 1.94
C LEU A 58 -11.85 9.59 0.76
N PRO A 59 -11.87 10.84 0.25
CA PRO A 59 -12.60 11.19 -0.96
C PRO A 59 -12.20 10.37 -2.18
N VAL A 60 -10.91 10.26 -2.48
CA VAL A 60 -10.42 9.52 -3.66
C VAL A 60 -10.70 8.02 -3.54
N LEU A 61 -10.49 7.43 -2.35
CA LEU A 61 -10.87 6.05 -2.06
C LEU A 61 -12.36 5.79 -2.34
N THR A 62 -13.23 6.73 -1.93
CA THR A 62 -14.67 6.64 -2.18
C THR A 62 -14.98 6.72 -3.68
N MET A 63 -14.21 7.49 -4.46
CA MET A 63 -14.36 7.61 -5.92
C MET A 63 -13.95 6.31 -6.63
N GLU A 64 -12.82 5.70 -6.28
CA GLU A 64 -12.41 4.41 -6.84
C GLU A 64 -13.45 3.32 -6.56
N LEU A 65 -13.89 3.19 -5.32
CA LEU A 65 -14.95 2.23 -4.95
C LEU A 65 -16.25 2.49 -5.72
N ALA A 66 -16.62 3.78 -5.93
CA ALA A 66 -17.84 4.15 -6.65
C ALA A 66 -17.76 3.78 -8.13
N VAL A 67 -16.64 4.04 -8.79
CA VAL A 67 -16.42 3.68 -10.20
C VAL A 67 -16.48 2.16 -10.36
N GLY A 68 -15.81 1.41 -9.51
CA GLY A 68 -15.86 -0.05 -9.50
C GLY A 68 -17.26 -0.59 -9.27
N ARG A 69 -17.97 -0.11 -8.23
CA ARG A 69 -19.31 -0.60 -7.87
C ARG A 69 -20.37 -0.27 -8.91
N ALA A 70 -20.33 0.93 -9.49
CA ALA A 70 -21.27 1.35 -10.52
C ALA A 70 -20.96 0.69 -11.88
N GLY A 71 -19.68 0.59 -12.25
CA GLY A 71 -19.23 0.04 -13.51
C GLY A 71 -19.20 -1.49 -13.58
N ARG A 72 -19.18 -2.18 -12.42
CA ARG A 72 -19.21 -3.65 -12.28
C ARG A 72 -18.12 -4.35 -13.10
N GLY A 73 -16.95 -3.74 -13.23
CA GLY A 73 -15.83 -4.22 -14.01
C GLY A 73 -14.49 -3.79 -13.45
N ALA A 74 -13.39 -4.27 -14.04
CA ALA A 74 -12.06 -3.72 -13.85
C ALA A 74 -11.98 -2.32 -14.48
N ALA A 75 -10.99 -1.51 -14.14
CA ALA A 75 -10.94 -0.08 -14.43
C ALA A 75 -11.37 0.29 -15.86
N ARG A 76 -10.81 -0.36 -16.89
CA ARG A 76 -11.18 -0.04 -18.28
C ARG A 76 -12.67 -0.28 -18.56
N SER A 77 -13.20 -1.41 -18.14
CA SER A 77 -14.60 -1.79 -18.34
C SER A 77 -15.54 -0.89 -17.53
N ALA A 78 -15.17 -0.55 -16.29
CA ALA A 78 -15.94 0.33 -15.43
C ALA A 78 -16.03 1.74 -15.99
N TYR A 79 -14.91 2.33 -16.41
CA TYR A 79 -14.91 3.64 -17.09
C TYR A 79 -15.75 3.60 -18.36
N LYS A 80 -15.62 2.54 -19.19
CA LYS A 80 -16.38 2.39 -20.43
C LYS A 80 -17.89 2.31 -20.21
N ALA A 81 -18.31 1.69 -19.12
CA ALA A 81 -19.73 1.59 -18.76
C ALA A 81 -20.33 2.92 -18.26
N LEU A 82 -19.51 3.79 -17.66
CA LEU A 82 -19.96 5.01 -17.00
C LEU A 82 -19.69 6.28 -17.81
N GLU A 83 -18.76 6.25 -18.75
CA GLU A 83 -18.36 7.43 -19.53
C GLU A 83 -19.46 7.93 -20.45
N PRO A 84 -19.54 9.27 -20.70
CA PRO A 84 -20.43 9.82 -21.72
C PRO A 84 -20.09 9.31 -23.12
N GLY A 85 -21.11 9.14 -23.95
CA GLY A 85 -20.92 8.70 -25.34
C GLY A 85 -19.92 9.57 -26.12
N GLY A 86 -18.97 8.90 -26.81
CA GLY A 86 -17.92 9.58 -27.57
C GLY A 86 -16.70 10.02 -26.77
N SER A 87 -16.69 9.87 -25.43
CA SER A 87 -15.53 10.17 -24.60
C SER A 87 -14.52 9.01 -24.60
N LYS A 88 -13.34 9.25 -24.07
CA LYS A 88 -12.22 8.28 -24.04
C LYS A 88 -11.67 8.05 -22.63
N TRP A 89 -12.48 8.22 -21.59
CA TRP A 89 -12.04 8.01 -20.20
C TRP A 89 -11.59 6.57 -19.93
N HIS A 90 -12.14 5.59 -20.62
CA HIS A 90 -11.74 4.18 -20.53
C HIS A 90 -10.25 3.93 -20.82
N ILE A 91 -9.55 4.86 -21.49
CA ILE A 91 -8.10 4.76 -21.72
C ILE A 91 -7.35 4.76 -20.39
N HIS A 92 -7.86 5.48 -19.37
CA HIS A 92 -7.26 5.49 -18.03
C HIS A 92 -7.16 4.07 -17.42
N GLY A 93 -8.06 3.17 -17.75
CA GLY A 93 -7.98 1.79 -17.29
C GLY A 93 -6.72 1.03 -17.74
N TRP A 94 -6.09 1.42 -18.85
CA TRP A 94 -4.79 0.88 -19.24
C TRP A 94 -3.67 1.42 -18.36
N PHE A 95 -3.73 2.70 -17.97
CA PHE A 95 -2.78 3.29 -17.02
C PHE A 95 -2.93 2.65 -15.64
N CYS A 96 -4.14 2.35 -15.19
CA CYS A 96 -4.39 1.61 -13.96
C CYS A 96 -3.75 0.21 -14.00
N MET A 97 -3.96 -0.53 -15.08
CA MET A 97 -3.35 -1.86 -15.25
C MET A 97 -1.81 -1.78 -15.27
N ALA A 98 -1.25 -0.84 -16.04
CA ALA A 98 0.20 -0.64 -16.12
C ALA A 98 0.78 -0.22 -14.76
N GLY A 99 0.08 0.65 -14.02
CA GLY A 99 0.47 1.06 -12.67
C GLY A 99 0.49 -0.09 -11.67
N CYS A 100 -0.50 -0.97 -11.72
CA CYS A 100 -0.51 -2.18 -10.89
C CYS A 100 0.63 -3.14 -11.24
N VAL A 101 0.94 -3.31 -12.53
CA VAL A 101 2.07 -4.15 -12.97
C VAL A 101 3.39 -3.53 -12.49
N LEU A 102 3.60 -2.24 -12.73
CA LEU A 102 4.82 -1.52 -12.33
C LEU A 102 5.01 -1.55 -10.80
N LEU A 103 3.93 -1.32 -10.03
CA LEU A 103 3.97 -1.46 -8.57
C LEU A 103 4.46 -2.85 -8.17
N MET A 104 3.92 -3.91 -8.79
CA MET A 104 4.27 -5.29 -8.42
C MET A 104 5.66 -5.72 -8.86
N MET A 105 6.30 -5.03 -9.82
CA MET A 105 7.67 -5.34 -10.23
C MET A 105 8.66 -5.16 -9.06
N TYR A 106 8.56 -4.08 -8.30
CA TYR A 106 9.43 -3.89 -7.13
C TYR A 106 8.82 -4.40 -5.82
N TYR A 107 7.50 -4.35 -5.69
CA TYR A 107 6.83 -4.71 -4.45
C TYR A 107 6.98 -6.18 -4.09
N THR A 108 7.01 -7.08 -5.09
CA THR A 108 7.28 -8.52 -4.87
C THR A 108 8.71 -8.77 -4.39
N THR A 109 9.68 -8.00 -4.86
CA THR A 109 11.08 -8.05 -4.39
C THR A 109 11.17 -7.64 -2.92
N VAL A 110 10.59 -6.48 -2.54
CA VAL A 110 10.59 -6.00 -1.16
C VAL A 110 9.82 -6.94 -0.23
N SER A 111 8.69 -7.49 -0.70
CA SER A 111 7.97 -8.53 0.05
C SER A 111 8.83 -9.79 0.28
N GLY A 112 9.67 -10.13 -0.69
CA GLY A 112 10.64 -11.21 -0.59
C GLY A 112 11.65 -10.99 0.55
N TRP A 113 12.16 -9.75 0.71
CA TRP A 113 13.07 -9.41 1.82
C TRP A 113 12.45 -9.65 3.19
N MET A 114 11.14 -9.37 3.33
CA MET A 114 10.43 -9.57 4.59
C MET A 114 10.30 -11.06 4.95
N VAL A 115 10.03 -11.89 3.95
CA VAL A 115 9.98 -13.36 4.11
C VAL A 115 11.36 -13.92 4.43
N ASP A 116 12.41 -13.46 3.74
CA ASP A 116 13.78 -13.87 4.02
C ASP A 116 14.17 -13.58 5.47
N TYR A 117 13.94 -12.35 5.93
CA TYR A 117 14.23 -11.94 7.31
C TYR A 117 13.40 -12.71 8.35
N PHE A 118 12.13 -13.02 8.04
CA PHE A 118 11.34 -13.91 8.89
C PHE A 118 12.01 -15.26 9.06
N PHE A 119 12.46 -15.91 7.98
CA PHE A 119 13.13 -17.20 8.06
C PHE A 119 14.51 -17.09 8.75
N ARG A 120 15.28 -16.04 8.50
CA ARG A 120 16.57 -15.81 9.16
C ARG A 120 16.42 -15.68 10.68
N PHE A 121 15.41 -14.94 11.17
CA PHE A 121 15.10 -14.88 12.59
C PHE A 121 14.59 -16.23 13.11
N LEU A 122 13.67 -16.88 12.40
CA LEU A 122 13.11 -18.16 12.80
C LEU A 122 14.17 -19.26 12.93
N THR A 123 15.15 -19.29 12.04
CA THR A 123 16.25 -20.27 12.05
C THR A 123 17.41 -19.89 12.97
N GLY A 124 17.42 -18.66 13.51
CA GLY A 124 18.48 -18.19 14.41
C GLY A 124 19.73 -17.68 13.68
N SER A 125 19.61 -17.28 12.40
CA SER A 125 20.75 -16.76 11.63
C SER A 125 21.30 -15.44 12.16
N PHE A 126 20.56 -14.76 13.03
CA PHE A 126 21.00 -13.56 13.74
C PHE A 126 21.58 -13.82 15.12
N ASP A 127 21.53 -15.08 15.63
CA ASP A 127 21.97 -15.41 16.97
C ASP A 127 23.50 -15.24 17.11
N GLY A 128 23.92 -14.42 18.08
CA GLY A 128 25.33 -14.19 18.36
C GLY A 128 26.07 -13.27 17.39
N LEU A 129 25.37 -12.62 16.45
CA LEU A 129 25.99 -11.61 15.59
C LEU A 129 26.31 -10.33 16.37
N THR A 130 27.45 -9.71 16.04
CA THR A 130 27.73 -8.33 16.48
C THR A 130 26.84 -7.33 15.75
N PRO A 131 26.65 -6.10 16.26
CA PRO A 131 25.89 -5.06 15.58
C PRO A 131 26.34 -4.79 14.13
N GLU A 132 27.66 -4.81 13.90
CA GLU A 132 28.24 -4.61 12.56
C GLU A 132 27.91 -5.78 11.62
N GLN A 133 27.96 -7.02 12.11
CA GLN A 133 27.60 -8.22 11.34
C GLN A 133 26.10 -8.23 11.02
N ALA A 134 25.25 -7.93 12.00
CA ALA A 134 23.81 -7.87 11.78
C ALA A 134 23.43 -6.75 10.80
N ALA A 135 24.12 -5.61 10.82
CA ALA A 135 23.97 -4.54 9.84
C ALA A 135 24.42 -4.97 8.43
N GLY A 136 25.43 -5.84 8.33
CA GLY A 136 25.95 -6.36 7.06
C GLY A 136 25.00 -7.33 6.35
N VAL A 137 24.11 -8.04 7.07
CA VAL A 137 23.21 -9.08 6.52
C VAL A 137 22.36 -8.55 5.37
N PHE A 138 21.86 -7.31 5.47
CA PHE A 138 21.06 -6.71 4.41
C PHE A 138 21.88 -6.48 3.15
N GLY A 139 23.10 -5.97 3.27
CA GLY A 139 24.00 -5.78 2.14
C GLY A 139 24.40 -7.11 1.46
N GLU A 140 24.65 -8.16 2.26
CA GLU A 140 24.94 -9.51 1.76
C GLU A 140 23.74 -10.07 0.97
N MET A 141 22.52 -9.97 1.50
CA MET A 141 21.30 -10.37 0.80
C MET A 141 21.13 -9.62 -0.52
N LEU A 142 21.27 -8.29 -0.52
CA LEU A 142 21.14 -7.47 -1.73
C LEU A 142 22.20 -7.79 -2.79
N SER A 143 23.40 -8.17 -2.38
CA SER A 143 24.50 -8.55 -3.27
C SER A 143 24.34 -9.95 -3.87
N ASN A 144 23.44 -10.78 -3.34
CA ASN A 144 23.21 -12.16 -3.82
C ASN A 144 22.05 -12.22 -4.82
N PRO A 145 22.32 -12.29 -6.15
CA PRO A 145 21.26 -12.28 -7.16
C PRO A 145 20.35 -13.50 -7.09
N VAL A 146 20.87 -14.65 -6.68
CA VAL A 146 20.09 -15.90 -6.60
C VAL A 146 19.05 -15.80 -5.50
N GLU A 147 19.44 -15.33 -4.32
CA GLU A 147 18.56 -15.16 -3.17
C GLU A 147 17.49 -14.09 -3.43
N MET A 148 17.88 -12.96 -4.01
CA MET A 148 16.96 -11.88 -4.39
C MET A 148 15.88 -12.37 -5.37
N VAL A 149 16.28 -13.03 -6.44
CA VAL A 149 15.34 -13.57 -7.44
C VAL A 149 14.50 -14.70 -6.87
N PHE A 150 15.08 -15.60 -6.06
CA PHE A 150 14.35 -16.70 -5.42
C PHE A 150 13.16 -16.20 -4.60
N TRP A 151 13.37 -15.28 -3.66
CA TRP A 151 12.32 -14.79 -2.82
C TRP A 151 11.26 -13.97 -3.59
N MET A 152 11.68 -13.17 -4.55
CA MET A 152 10.76 -12.43 -5.44
C MET A 152 9.86 -13.42 -6.22
N VAL A 153 10.41 -14.50 -6.79
CA VAL A 153 9.65 -15.51 -7.52
C VAL A 153 8.72 -16.28 -6.56
N VAL A 154 9.16 -16.64 -5.37
CA VAL A 154 8.34 -17.34 -4.36
C VAL A 154 7.10 -16.50 -4.02
N ILE A 155 7.26 -15.20 -3.74
CA ILE A 155 6.14 -14.29 -3.45
C ILE A 155 5.21 -14.19 -4.65
N THR A 156 5.75 -14.02 -5.85
CA THR A 156 4.96 -13.91 -7.08
C THR A 156 4.12 -15.17 -7.31
N LEU A 157 4.73 -16.34 -7.25
CA LEU A 157 4.02 -17.60 -7.44
C LEU A 157 2.99 -17.86 -6.35
N ALA A 158 3.33 -17.61 -5.08
CA ALA A 158 2.40 -17.78 -3.96
C ALA A 158 1.16 -16.89 -4.12
N GLY A 159 1.34 -15.63 -4.52
CA GLY A 159 0.22 -14.69 -4.76
C GLY A 159 -0.71 -15.16 -5.88
N PHE A 160 -0.16 -15.57 -7.03
CA PHE A 160 -0.98 -16.09 -8.13
C PHE A 160 -1.65 -17.43 -7.82
N VAL A 161 -1.03 -18.30 -7.00
CA VAL A 161 -1.66 -19.53 -6.52
C VAL A 161 -2.87 -19.23 -5.63
N VAL A 162 -2.77 -18.23 -4.75
CA VAL A 162 -3.91 -17.79 -3.92
C VAL A 162 -5.03 -17.23 -4.80
N CYS A 163 -4.72 -16.29 -5.69
CA CYS A 163 -5.71 -15.67 -6.58
C CYS A 163 -6.31 -16.68 -7.58
N GLY A 164 -5.55 -17.67 -8.00
CA GLY A 164 -6.01 -18.74 -8.88
C GLY A 164 -7.18 -19.57 -8.31
N ARG A 165 -7.36 -19.58 -6.98
CA ARG A 165 -8.48 -20.24 -6.29
C ARG A 165 -9.79 -19.45 -6.32
N GLY A 166 -9.81 -18.29 -6.97
CA GLY A 166 -10.98 -17.40 -7.08
C GLY A 166 -11.11 -16.41 -5.93
N LEU A 167 -12.13 -15.55 -6.03
CA LEU A 167 -12.35 -14.47 -5.05
C LEU A 167 -12.65 -15.03 -3.65
N GLN A 168 -13.69 -15.85 -3.50
CA GLN A 168 -14.12 -16.33 -2.19
C GLN A 168 -13.22 -17.43 -1.63
N GLY A 169 -12.83 -18.41 -2.46
CA GLY A 169 -12.04 -19.57 -2.04
C GLY A 169 -10.56 -19.28 -1.83
N GLY A 170 -10.03 -18.27 -2.52
CA GLY A 170 -8.64 -17.83 -2.46
C GLY A 170 -8.47 -16.51 -1.71
N LEU A 171 -8.69 -15.40 -2.43
CA LEU A 171 -8.40 -14.06 -1.95
C LEU A 171 -9.12 -13.70 -0.64
N GLU A 172 -10.45 -13.90 -0.57
CA GLU A 172 -11.22 -13.55 0.63
C GLU A 172 -10.86 -14.45 1.83
N LYS A 173 -10.73 -15.75 1.61
CA LYS A 173 -10.42 -16.69 2.70
C LYS A 173 -9.03 -16.44 3.27
N VAL A 174 -8.03 -16.36 2.40
CA VAL A 174 -6.63 -16.12 2.80
C VAL A 174 -6.48 -14.71 3.36
N GLY A 175 -7.04 -13.69 2.71
CA GLY A 175 -7.00 -12.30 3.16
C GLY A 175 -7.63 -12.11 4.55
N LYS A 176 -8.81 -12.70 4.82
CA LYS A 176 -9.42 -12.65 6.16
C LYS A 176 -8.54 -13.25 7.23
N TRP A 177 -7.97 -14.43 6.97
CA TRP A 177 -7.09 -15.09 7.94
C TRP A 177 -5.82 -14.26 8.20
N MET A 178 -5.15 -13.82 7.14
CA MET A 178 -3.93 -13.02 7.23
C MET A 178 -4.15 -11.69 7.95
N MET A 179 -5.22 -10.96 7.58
CA MET A 179 -5.54 -9.68 8.22
C MET A 179 -5.90 -9.85 9.71
N SER A 180 -6.64 -10.92 10.06
CA SER A 180 -6.92 -11.20 11.47
C SER A 180 -5.66 -11.54 12.25
N ALA A 181 -4.77 -12.37 11.69
CA ALA A 181 -3.48 -12.69 12.30
C ALA A 181 -2.57 -11.45 12.41
N LEU A 182 -2.53 -10.60 11.37
CA LEU A 182 -1.80 -9.34 11.37
C LEU A 182 -2.25 -8.43 12.52
N LEU A 183 -3.57 -8.26 12.70
CA LEU A 183 -4.11 -7.42 13.77
C LEU A 183 -3.76 -7.95 15.17
N VAL A 184 -3.75 -9.27 15.36
CA VAL A 184 -3.30 -9.87 16.62
C VAL A 184 -1.79 -9.66 16.82
N LEU A 185 -0.98 -9.94 15.79
CA LEU A 185 0.46 -9.79 15.86
C LEU A 185 0.87 -8.35 16.19
N ILE A 186 0.27 -7.37 15.52
CA ILE A 186 0.62 -5.96 15.76
C ILE A 186 0.29 -5.53 17.20
N LEU A 187 -0.84 -5.99 17.76
CA LEU A 187 -1.19 -5.71 19.15
C LEU A 187 -0.20 -6.33 20.14
N VAL A 188 0.23 -7.57 19.90
CA VAL A 188 1.24 -8.25 20.73
C VAL A 188 2.56 -7.47 20.68
N LEU A 189 3.00 -7.04 19.50
CA LEU A 189 4.22 -6.26 19.32
C LEU A 189 4.13 -4.87 19.97
N VAL A 190 2.98 -4.18 19.87
CA VAL A 190 2.74 -2.89 20.55
C VAL A 190 2.82 -3.05 22.07
N VAL A 191 2.15 -4.06 22.63
CA VAL A 191 2.21 -4.31 24.08
C VAL A 191 3.65 -4.58 24.53
N HIS A 192 4.39 -5.38 23.77
CA HIS A 192 5.80 -5.62 24.04
C HIS A 192 6.65 -4.35 23.95
N SER A 193 6.44 -3.49 22.95
CA SER A 193 7.22 -2.26 22.77
C SER A 193 7.09 -1.30 23.95
N PHE A 194 5.93 -1.30 24.65
CA PHE A 194 5.72 -0.48 25.85
C PHE A 194 6.51 -0.97 27.08
N THR A 195 7.06 -2.18 27.05
CA THR A 195 7.92 -2.69 28.11
C THR A 195 9.39 -2.26 27.95
N LEU A 196 9.74 -1.65 26.83
CA LEU A 196 11.10 -1.21 26.54
C LEU A 196 11.46 0.07 27.34
N SER A 197 12.74 0.22 27.69
CA SER A 197 13.23 1.30 28.56
C SER A 197 13.00 2.71 27.97
N GLY A 198 13.15 2.88 26.67
CA GLY A 198 12.94 4.15 25.95
C GLY A 198 11.51 4.38 25.47
N ALA A 199 10.53 3.56 25.91
CA ALA A 199 9.16 3.66 25.42
C ALA A 199 8.54 5.04 25.63
N GLY A 200 8.76 5.67 26.79
CA GLY A 200 8.23 7.00 27.08
C GLY A 200 8.74 8.09 26.12
N GLU A 201 10.03 8.09 25.83
CA GLU A 201 10.64 9.07 24.91
C GLU A 201 10.20 8.83 23.46
N GLY A 202 10.16 7.56 23.02
CA GLY A 202 9.68 7.18 21.71
C GLY A 202 8.23 7.55 21.47
N LEU A 203 7.35 7.33 22.46
CA LEU A 203 5.95 7.73 22.42
C LEU A 203 5.79 9.26 22.41
N ALA A 204 6.58 9.99 23.21
CA ALA A 204 6.58 11.44 23.22
C ALA A 204 7.00 12.01 21.85
N PHE A 205 8.06 11.48 21.23
CA PHE A 205 8.48 11.84 19.88
C PHE A 205 7.37 11.62 18.86
N TYR A 206 6.72 10.47 18.92
CA TYR A 206 5.78 10.01 17.90
C TYR A 206 4.39 10.65 18.02
N LEU A 207 3.90 10.85 19.25
CA LEU A 207 2.52 11.28 19.48
C LEU A 207 2.37 12.76 19.86
N LEU A 208 3.41 13.37 20.44
CA LEU A 208 3.34 14.77 20.85
C LEU A 208 3.79 15.69 19.70
N PRO A 209 2.90 16.59 19.20
CA PRO A 209 3.28 17.54 18.17
C PRO A 209 4.35 18.52 18.69
N ASP A 210 5.46 18.61 17.98
CA ASP A 210 6.56 19.55 18.27
C ASP A 210 6.80 20.45 17.05
N TRP A 211 6.36 21.70 17.15
CA TRP A 211 6.49 22.69 16.07
C TRP A 211 7.95 23.06 15.78
N SER A 212 8.84 22.96 16.77
CA SER A 212 10.25 23.28 16.58
C SER A 212 10.92 22.28 15.63
N ARG A 213 10.56 21.00 15.73
CA ARG A 213 11.02 19.95 14.81
C ARG A 213 10.50 20.16 13.39
N ALA A 214 9.20 20.50 13.25
CA ALA A 214 8.60 20.76 11.94
C ALA A 214 9.23 21.97 11.24
N THR A 215 9.48 23.06 11.97
CA THR A 215 10.13 24.26 11.40
C THR A 215 11.59 24.01 11.04
N GLY A 216 12.30 23.18 11.82
CA GLY A 216 13.68 22.75 11.54
C GLY A 216 13.82 21.95 10.24
N GLN A 217 12.82 21.15 9.88
CA GLN A 217 12.76 20.40 8.62
C GLN A 217 12.17 21.21 7.43
N GLY A 218 11.65 22.41 7.70
CA GLY A 218 10.86 23.17 6.74
C GLY A 218 9.41 22.72 6.68
N LEU A 219 8.51 23.58 7.20
CA LEU A 219 7.06 23.24 7.30
C LEU A 219 6.43 22.81 5.97
N GLY A 220 6.87 23.42 4.85
CA GLY A 220 6.42 23.03 3.50
C GLY A 220 6.76 21.58 3.17
N ASN A 221 7.95 21.13 3.50
CA ASN A 221 8.41 19.76 3.26
C ASN A 221 7.59 18.76 4.11
N VAL A 222 7.34 19.09 5.40
CA VAL A 222 6.51 18.25 6.29
C VAL A 222 5.09 18.10 5.73
N ILE A 223 4.48 19.20 5.30
CA ILE A 223 3.12 19.19 4.72
C ILE A 223 3.10 18.34 3.44
N THR A 224 4.05 18.56 2.52
CA THR A 224 4.11 17.80 1.26
C THR A 224 4.33 16.32 1.49
N ALA A 225 5.26 15.97 2.39
CA ALA A 225 5.49 14.57 2.76
C ALA A 225 4.24 13.90 3.34
N ALA A 226 3.48 14.61 4.19
CA ALA A 226 2.23 14.13 4.76
C ALA A 226 1.13 13.96 3.70
N MET A 227 1.02 14.91 2.76
CA MET A 227 0.11 14.80 1.61
C MET A 227 0.45 13.57 0.75
N ASN A 228 1.71 13.40 0.36
CA ASN A 228 2.16 12.24 -0.42
C ASN A 228 1.87 10.92 0.31
N GLN A 229 2.17 10.85 1.61
CA GLN A 229 1.92 9.65 2.41
C GLN A 229 0.42 9.29 2.46
N SER A 230 -0.48 10.27 2.46
CA SER A 230 -1.93 10.02 2.48
C SER A 230 -2.47 9.34 1.21
N PHE A 231 -1.81 9.51 0.07
CA PHE A 231 -2.12 8.77 -1.16
C PHE A 231 -1.43 7.41 -1.21
N PHE A 232 -0.16 7.39 -0.83
CA PHE A 232 0.63 6.18 -0.90
C PHE A 232 0.07 5.07 0.01
N THR A 233 -0.33 5.43 1.24
CA THR A 233 -0.84 4.46 2.23
C THR A 233 -2.07 3.70 1.72
N LEU A 234 -2.93 4.33 0.92
CA LEU A 234 -4.16 3.75 0.39
C LEU A 234 -4.00 3.18 -1.03
N SER A 235 -2.81 3.27 -1.64
CA SER A 235 -2.53 2.82 -3.03
C SER A 235 -3.53 3.38 -4.06
N LEU A 236 -3.91 4.67 -3.94
CA LEU A 236 -4.93 5.31 -4.76
C LEU A 236 -4.41 5.73 -6.14
N GLY A 237 -5.30 5.76 -7.13
CA GLY A 237 -5.03 6.28 -8.47
C GLY A 237 -4.75 5.20 -9.52
N ILE A 238 -4.39 3.99 -9.13
CA ILE A 238 -4.11 2.88 -10.04
C ILE A 238 -5.22 1.83 -10.11
N GLY A 239 -6.38 2.11 -9.52
CA GLY A 239 -7.53 1.22 -9.53
C GLY A 239 -7.36 -0.07 -8.73
N ALA A 240 -6.37 -0.14 -7.84
CA ALA A 240 -6.12 -1.31 -7.03
C ALA A 240 -7.28 -1.64 -6.08
N ILE A 241 -7.97 -0.62 -5.58
CA ILE A 241 -9.16 -0.77 -4.72
C ILE A 241 -10.47 -0.75 -5.54
N GLU A 242 -10.48 -0.15 -6.72
CA GLU A 242 -11.65 -0.11 -7.60
C GLU A 242 -12.22 -1.50 -7.87
N ILE A 243 -11.34 -2.50 -8.10
CA ILE A 243 -11.76 -3.88 -8.38
C ILE A 243 -12.65 -4.45 -7.26
N PHE A 244 -12.34 -4.12 -5.99
CA PHE A 244 -13.15 -4.57 -4.85
C PHE A 244 -14.50 -3.87 -4.79
N GLY A 245 -14.58 -2.61 -5.20
CA GLY A 245 -15.85 -1.93 -5.44
C GLY A 245 -16.72 -2.71 -6.43
N SER A 246 -16.12 -3.26 -7.50
CA SER A 246 -16.87 -4.03 -8.51
C SER A 246 -17.46 -5.36 -8.01
N TYR A 247 -16.89 -5.92 -6.95
CA TYR A 247 -17.36 -7.14 -6.28
C TYR A 247 -18.32 -6.87 -5.13
N MET A 248 -18.51 -5.60 -4.78
CA MET A 248 -19.36 -5.16 -3.67
C MET A 248 -20.83 -5.07 -4.10
N ASP A 249 -21.74 -5.43 -3.19
CA ASP A 249 -23.17 -5.16 -3.35
C ASP A 249 -23.54 -3.70 -2.97
N ARG A 250 -24.82 -3.35 -3.13
CA ARG A 250 -25.36 -2.01 -2.82
C ARG A 250 -26.02 -1.91 -1.45
N GLY A 251 -25.77 -2.84 -0.55
CA GLY A 251 -26.38 -2.87 0.79
C GLY A 251 -25.91 -1.73 1.71
N PHE A 252 -24.70 -1.21 1.48
CA PHE A 252 -24.08 -0.18 2.32
C PHE A 252 -23.59 1.02 1.51
N THR A 253 -23.59 2.21 2.15
CA THR A 253 -23.09 3.45 1.55
C THR A 253 -21.56 3.40 1.43
N LEU A 254 -21.01 3.94 0.33
CA LEU A 254 -19.57 3.93 0.08
C LEU A 254 -18.78 4.80 1.06
N PRO A 255 -19.25 6.01 1.50
CA PRO A 255 -18.52 6.78 2.50
C PRO A 255 -18.30 6.01 3.80
N GLY A 256 -19.28 5.20 4.21
CA GLY A 256 -19.16 4.36 5.41
C GLY A 256 -18.13 3.22 5.26
N GLU A 257 -18.11 2.58 4.09
CA GLU A 257 -17.16 1.49 3.83
C GLU A 257 -15.73 2.03 3.63
N ALA A 258 -15.57 3.12 2.88
CA ALA A 258 -14.29 3.79 2.71
C ALA A 258 -13.70 4.27 4.06
N ALA A 259 -14.54 4.84 4.93
CA ALA A 259 -14.10 5.24 6.27
C ALA A 259 -13.59 4.05 7.11
N ARG A 260 -14.24 2.87 7.02
CA ARG A 260 -13.77 1.66 7.73
C ARG A 260 -12.42 1.17 7.20
N ILE A 261 -12.23 1.20 5.89
CA ILE A 261 -10.94 0.84 5.28
C ILE A 261 -9.87 1.82 5.76
N CYS A 262 -10.11 3.14 5.69
CA CYS A 262 -9.17 4.15 6.19
C CYS A 262 -8.86 3.99 7.68
N VAL A 263 -9.84 3.68 8.53
CA VAL A 263 -9.62 3.46 9.97
C VAL A 263 -8.73 2.27 10.23
N LEU A 264 -8.94 1.15 9.52
CA LEU A 264 -8.08 -0.03 9.66
C LEU A 264 -6.66 0.24 9.15
N ASP A 265 -6.53 0.91 8.02
CA ASP A 265 -5.24 1.31 7.45
C ASP A 265 -4.46 2.21 8.42
N THR A 266 -5.11 3.26 8.91
CA THR A 266 -4.53 4.19 9.89
C THR A 266 -4.16 3.49 11.20
N PHE A 267 -5.01 2.59 11.68
CA PHE A 267 -4.75 1.83 12.89
C PHE A 267 -3.44 1.04 12.77
N VAL A 268 -3.22 0.35 11.66
CA VAL A 268 -1.98 -0.41 11.43
C VAL A 268 -0.78 0.53 11.30
N ALA A 269 -0.90 1.64 10.55
CA ALA A 269 0.17 2.63 10.42
C ALA A 269 0.58 3.22 11.78
N VAL A 270 -0.41 3.61 12.59
CA VAL A 270 -0.17 4.14 13.95
C VAL A 270 0.48 3.09 14.84
N CYS A 271 -0.01 1.85 14.83
CA CYS A 271 0.58 0.77 15.61
C CYS A 271 2.03 0.44 15.17
N ALA A 272 2.35 0.52 13.88
CA ALA A 272 3.72 0.35 13.41
C ALA A 272 4.67 1.40 14.02
N GLY A 273 4.25 2.66 14.09
CA GLY A 273 5.00 3.71 14.80
C GLY A 273 5.14 3.43 16.29
N LEU A 274 4.07 2.93 16.96
CA LEU A 274 4.11 2.53 18.38
C LEU A 274 5.07 1.37 18.66
N ILE A 275 5.41 0.57 17.66
CA ILE A 275 6.42 -0.50 17.78
C ILE A 275 7.82 0.08 17.55
N ILE A 276 7.99 0.84 16.47
CA ILE A 276 9.30 1.24 15.96
C ILE A 276 9.95 2.33 16.81
N PHE A 277 9.23 3.40 17.16
CA PHE A 277 9.82 4.52 17.89
C PHE A 277 10.25 4.17 19.30
N PRO A 278 9.47 3.45 20.14
CA PRO A 278 9.95 2.95 21.41
C PRO A 278 11.23 2.11 21.29
N ALA A 279 11.30 1.27 20.25
CA ALA A 279 12.50 0.46 19.99
C ALA A 279 13.71 1.35 19.66
N CYS A 280 13.56 2.32 18.75
CA CYS A 280 14.63 3.24 18.39
C CYS A 280 15.20 3.97 19.61
N PHE A 281 14.35 4.57 20.44
CA PHE A 281 14.77 5.33 21.61
C PHE A 281 15.37 4.45 22.73
N SER A 282 14.91 3.19 22.84
CA SER A 282 15.45 2.24 23.82
C SER A 282 16.89 1.81 23.52
N PHE A 283 17.27 1.82 22.25
CA PHE A 283 18.59 1.37 21.80
C PHE A 283 19.46 2.51 21.23
N GLY A 284 19.05 3.77 21.44
CA GLY A 284 19.82 4.96 21.04
C GLY A 284 19.95 5.14 19.52
N ILE A 285 18.95 4.70 18.77
CA ILE A 285 18.93 4.74 17.31
C ILE A 285 18.15 5.95 16.82
N SER A 286 18.73 6.67 15.85
CA SER A 286 18.05 7.81 15.25
C SER A 286 16.79 7.38 14.49
N PRO A 287 15.62 8.00 14.75
CA PRO A 287 14.37 7.65 14.08
C PRO A 287 14.32 8.07 12.61
N ASP A 288 15.28 8.89 12.13
CA ASP A 288 15.39 9.38 10.76
C ASP A 288 16.31 8.52 9.86
N ALA A 289 16.72 7.33 10.32
CA ALA A 289 17.65 6.45 9.61
C ALA A 289 17.18 5.97 8.22
N GLY A 290 15.97 6.34 7.79
CA GLY A 290 15.45 6.03 6.46
C GLY A 290 15.12 4.55 6.26
N PRO A 291 15.23 4.03 5.02
CA PRO A 291 14.92 2.61 4.70
C PRO A 291 15.75 1.59 5.48
N SER A 292 16.95 1.96 5.89
CA SER A 292 17.83 1.11 6.73
C SER A 292 17.24 0.80 8.11
N LEU A 293 16.27 1.60 8.57
CA LEU A 293 15.62 1.44 9.86
C LEU A 293 15.07 0.02 10.07
N ILE A 294 14.42 -0.55 9.08
CA ILE A 294 13.75 -1.86 9.21
C ILE A 294 14.70 -3.04 9.00
N PHE A 295 15.59 -2.96 8.01
CA PHE A 295 16.42 -4.10 7.64
C PHE A 295 17.83 -4.09 8.25
N ILE A 296 18.27 -2.97 8.80
CA ILE A 296 19.57 -2.84 9.46
C ILE A 296 19.37 -2.59 10.95
N THR A 297 18.60 -1.57 11.28
CA THR A 297 18.48 -1.06 12.64
C THR A 297 17.65 -1.95 13.55
N LEU A 298 16.43 -2.31 13.16
CA LEU A 298 15.56 -3.17 13.96
C LEU A 298 16.13 -4.59 14.17
N PRO A 299 16.74 -5.26 13.18
CA PRO A 299 17.47 -6.50 13.45
C PRO A 299 18.52 -6.37 14.53
N ASN A 300 19.31 -5.27 14.56
CA ASN A 300 20.25 -4.99 15.63
C ASN A 300 19.56 -4.83 16.99
N VAL A 301 18.39 -4.19 17.04
CA VAL A 301 17.59 -4.12 18.27
C VAL A 301 17.23 -5.52 18.74
N PHE A 302 16.67 -6.33 17.85
CA PHE A 302 16.25 -7.69 18.21
C PHE A 302 17.40 -8.58 18.63
N THR A 303 18.59 -8.48 18.02
CA THR A 303 19.76 -9.28 18.44
C THR A 303 20.25 -8.95 19.85
N ASN A 304 20.03 -7.72 20.32
CA ASN A 304 20.50 -7.25 21.62
C ASN A 304 19.45 -7.33 22.74
N MET A 305 18.23 -7.82 22.45
CA MET A 305 17.17 -7.92 23.45
C MET A 305 16.87 -9.36 23.86
N ALA A 306 16.36 -9.55 25.09
CA ALA A 306 15.94 -10.86 25.57
C ALA A 306 14.81 -11.44 24.70
N GLY A 307 15.00 -12.65 24.19
CA GLY A 307 14.05 -13.29 23.28
C GLY A 307 13.97 -12.65 21.87
N GLY A 308 14.98 -11.90 21.47
CA GLY A 308 15.03 -11.16 20.22
C GLY A 308 14.77 -11.99 18.96
N ARG A 309 15.21 -13.26 18.96
CA ARG A 309 14.88 -14.22 17.90
C ARG A 309 13.37 -14.37 17.70
N LEU A 310 12.60 -14.51 18.79
CA LEU A 310 11.15 -14.61 18.74
C LEU A 310 10.52 -13.29 18.28
N TRP A 311 10.94 -12.17 18.89
CA TRP A 311 10.39 -10.86 18.57
C TRP A 311 10.70 -10.42 17.14
N GLY A 312 11.91 -10.68 16.67
CA GLY A 312 12.29 -10.44 15.27
C GLY A 312 11.48 -11.30 14.30
N ALA A 313 11.32 -12.60 14.59
CA ALA A 313 10.48 -13.49 13.78
C ALA A 313 9.01 -13.02 13.74
N LEU A 314 8.42 -12.64 14.88
CA LEU A 314 7.04 -12.12 14.92
C LEU A 314 6.91 -10.79 14.18
N PHE A 315 7.88 -9.90 14.29
CA PHE A 315 7.89 -8.63 13.57
C PHE A 315 7.95 -8.84 12.05
N PHE A 316 8.89 -9.65 11.56
CA PHE A 316 8.98 -9.92 10.12
C PHE A 316 7.84 -10.79 9.59
N LEU A 317 7.19 -11.62 10.42
CA LEU A 317 5.94 -12.29 10.07
C LEU A 317 4.79 -11.28 9.89
N PHE A 318 4.68 -10.32 10.80
CA PHE A 318 3.74 -9.21 10.67
C PHE A 318 3.97 -8.42 9.37
N MET A 319 5.23 -8.06 9.08
CA MET A 319 5.62 -7.36 7.85
C MET A 319 5.28 -8.19 6.60
N THR A 320 5.54 -9.50 6.65
CA THR A 320 5.20 -10.44 5.56
C THR A 320 3.70 -10.46 5.29
N PHE A 321 2.87 -10.54 6.33
CA PHE A 321 1.41 -10.54 6.15
C PHE A 321 0.91 -9.20 5.60
N ALA A 322 1.45 -8.08 6.07
CA ALA A 322 1.11 -6.76 5.57
C ALA A 322 1.46 -6.64 4.07
N SER A 323 2.68 -6.98 3.68
CA SER A 323 3.09 -6.89 2.27
C SER A 323 2.36 -7.87 1.37
N PHE A 324 2.20 -9.13 1.80
CA PHE A 324 1.57 -10.16 0.97
C PHE A 324 0.06 -9.94 0.78
N SER A 325 -0.64 -9.30 1.74
CA SER A 325 -2.05 -8.93 1.57
C SER A 325 -2.24 -7.94 0.42
N THR A 326 -1.34 -6.96 0.27
CA THR A 326 -1.33 -6.04 -0.87
C THR A 326 -1.00 -6.77 -2.18
N VAL A 327 -0.01 -7.68 -2.17
CA VAL A 327 0.36 -8.47 -3.36
C VAL A 327 -0.85 -9.22 -3.93
N ILE A 328 -1.56 -10.01 -3.10
CA ILE A 328 -2.72 -10.78 -3.58
C ILE A 328 -3.88 -9.87 -4.04
N ALA A 329 -4.05 -8.72 -3.40
CA ALA A 329 -5.07 -7.75 -3.75
C ALA A 329 -4.82 -7.11 -5.12
N VAL A 330 -3.58 -6.65 -5.37
CA VAL A 330 -3.20 -6.05 -6.66
C VAL A 330 -3.14 -7.11 -7.78
N PHE A 331 -2.72 -8.34 -7.48
CA PHE A 331 -2.76 -9.44 -8.44
C PHE A 331 -4.20 -9.75 -8.89
N GLU A 332 -5.20 -9.68 -8.00
CA GLU A 332 -6.60 -9.84 -8.39
C GLU A 332 -7.01 -8.77 -9.39
N ASN A 333 -6.59 -7.51 -9.20
CA ASN A 333 -6.87 -6.45 -10.17
C ASN A 333 -6.21 -6.75 -11.53
N ILE A 334 -4.94 -7.16 -11.55
CA ILE A 334 -4.23 -7.53 -12.78
C ILE A 334 -4.94 -8.69 -13.50
N ILE A 335 -5.36 -9.72 -12.74
CA ILE A 335 -6.10 -10.87 -13.28
C ILE A 335 -7.44 -10.43 -13.85
N ALA A 336 -8.21 -9.60 -13.13
CA ALA A 336 -9.49 -9.10 -13.61
C ALA A 336 -9.34 -8.25 -14.87
N CYS A 337 -8.35 -7.34 -14.91
CA CYS A 337 -8.01 -6.57 -16.09
C CYS A 337 -7.65 -7.48 -17.29
N ALA A 338 -6.84 -8.52 -17.07
CA ALA A 338 -6.44 -9.45 -18.13
C ALA A 338 -7.64 -10.25 -18.65
N ARG A 339 -8.51 -10.73 -17.75
CA ARG A 339 -9.75 -11.46 -18.13
C ARG A 339 -10.67 -10.60 -18.99
N GLU A 340 -10.89 -9.35 -18.60
CA GLU A 340 -11.84 -8.46 -19.29
C GLU A 340 -11.26 -7.87 -20.58
N ASN A 341 -9.98 -7.52 -20.62
CA ASN A 341 -9.37 -6.89 -21.79
C ASN A 341 -8.97 -7.89 -22.88
N PHE A 342 -8.54 -9.10 -22.50
CA PHE A 342 -8.05 -10.10 -23.44
C PHE A 342 -8.95 -11.34 -23.58
N GLY A 343 -10.05 -11.41 -22.82
CA GLY A 343 -10.97 -12.54 -22.83
C GLY A 343 -10.38 -13.83 -22.26
N TRP A 344 -9.35 -13.72 -21.38
CA TRP A 344 -8.71 -14.89 -20.81
C TRP A 344 -9.54 -15.48 -19.66
N ASP A 345 -9.49 -16.81 -19.52
CA ASP A 345 -9.96 -17.46 -18.31
C ASP A 345 -8.99 -17.17 -17.13
N ARG A 346 -9.46 -17.36 -15.89
CA ARG A 346 -8.69 -17.07 -14.67
C ARG A 346 -7.35 -17.82 -14.64
N ARG A 347 -7.35 -19.11 -15.07
CA ARG A 347 -6.14 -19.93 -15.06
C ARG A 347 -5.06 -19.37 -15.99
N ARG A 348 -5.44 -19.00 -17.22
CA ARG A 348 -4.53 -18.39 -18.19
C ARG A 348 -4.02 -17.03 -17.68
N ALA A 349 -4.90 -16.19 -17.15
CA ALA A 349 -4.52 -14.90 -16.59
C ALA A 349 -3.52 -15.05 -15.45
N CYS A 350 -3.71 -16.03 -14.56
CA CYS A 350 -2.76 -16.33 -13.48
C CYS A 350 -1.42 -16.84 -14.00
N LEU A 351 -1.41 -17.79 -14.94
CA LEU A 351 -0.15 -18.37 -15.45
C LEU A 351 0.67 -17.31 -16.22
N VAL A 352 0.01 -16.57 -17.11
CA VAL A 352 0.71 -15.53 -17.89
C VAL A 352 1.13 -14.37 -16.97
N GLY A 353 0.27 -13.95 -16.02
CA GLY A 353 0.59 -12.92 -15.05
C GLY A 353 1.77 -13.30 -14.17
N ALA A 354 1.83 -14.55 -13.67
CA ALA A 354 2.94 -15.04 -12.87
C ALA A 354 4.25 -15.05 -13.66
N ALA A 355 4.24 -15.57 -14.90
CA ALA A 355 5.40 -15.58 -15.76
C ALA A 355 5.86 -14.15 -16.12
N ALA A 356 4.91 -13.28 -16.48
CA ALA A 356 5.21 -11.89 -16.83
C ALA A 356 5.82 -11.13 -15.64
N LEU A 357 5.23 -11.20 -14.45
CA LEU A 357 5.76 -10.50 -13.28
C LEU A 357 7.05 -11.12 -12.75
N ALA A 358 7.26 -12.44 -12.86
CA ALA A 358 8.55 -13.04 -12.54
C ALA A 358 9.68 -12.50 -13.44
N VAL A 359 9.40 -12.25 -14.73
CA VAL A 359 10.37 -11.65 -15.66
C VAL A 359 10.50 -10.14 -15.45
N LEU A 360 9.39 -9.43 -15.32
CA LEU A 360 9.36 -7.97 -15.17
C LEU A 360 9.92 -7.48 -13.80
N GLY A 361 9.92 -8.33 -12.77
CA GLY A 361 10.54 -8.03 -11.48
C GLY A 361 12.07 -8.24 -11.46
N LEU A 362 12.65 -8.93 -12.48
CA LEU A 362 14.10 -9.14 -12.53
C LEU A 362 14.93 -7.84 -12.51
N PRO A 363 14.55 -6.76 -13.22
CA PRO A 363 15.31 -5.52 -13.18
C PRO A 363 15.43 -4.93 -11.76
N CYS A 364 14.37 -4.99 -10.96
CA CYS A 364 14.41 -4.56 -9.56
C CYS A 364 15.33 -5.47 -8.72
N ALA A 365 15.15 -6.79 -8.78
CA ALA A 365 15.93 -7.75 -8.00
C ALA A 365 17.42 -7.74 -8.37
N LEU A 366 17.74 -7.57 -9.65
CA LEU A 366 19.13 -7.54 -10.16
C LEU A 366 19.77 -6.14 -10.07
N GLY A 367 18.99 -5.09 -9.88
CA GLY A 367 19.44 -3.71 -9.78
C GLY A 367 20.37 -3.43 -8.59
N TYR A 368 20.37 -4.29 -7.57
CA TYR A 368 21.28 -4.19 -6.41
C TYR A 368 22.61 -4.95 -6.59
N ASN A 369 22.73 -5.79 -7.59
CA ASN A 369 23.88 -6.67 -7.79
C ASN A 369 24.37 -6.65 -9.24
N VAL A 370 23.88 -7.56 -10.11
CA VAL A 370 24.36 -7.72 -11.51
C VAL A 370 24.17 -6.46 -12.33
N TRP A 371 23.08 -5.70 -12.09
CA TRP A 371 22.72 -4.48 -12.81
C TRP A 371 22.88 -3.20 -11.95
N SER A 372 23.66 -3.24 -10.88
CA SER A 372 23.90 -2.09 -9.98
C SER A 372 24.49 -0.86 -10.68
N GLY A 373 25.08 -1.04 -11.87
CA GLY A 373 25.52 0.05 -12.72
C GLY A 373 24.41 0.81 -13.45
N ILE A 374 23.15 0.30 -13.45
CA ILE A 374 21.98 0.98 -14.01
C ILE A 374 21.38 1.90 -12.95
N GLN A 375 21.60 3.20 -13.08
CA GLN A 375 21.21 4.24 -12.13
C GLN A 375 20.27 5.27 -12.81
N PRO A 376 18.97 4.94 -12.96
CA PRO A 376 18.06 5.69 -13.82
C PRO A 376 17.77 7.12 -13.36
N LEU A 377 17.85 7.39 -12.04
CA LEU A 377 17.61 8.72 -11.46
C LEU A 377 18.92 9.47 -11.10
N GLY A 378 20.06 8.97 -11.56
CA GLY A 378 21.38 9.54 -11.26
C GLY A 378 22.19 8.71 -10.29
N ALA A 379 23.39 9.21 -9.93
CA ALA A 379 24.37 8.47 -9.14
C ALA A 379 23.81 8.01 -7.79
N GLY A 380 23.94 6.71 -7.49
CA GLY A 380 23.47 6.08 -6.27
C GLY A 380 21.99 5.60 -6.30
N SER A 381 21.24 5.90 -7.36
CA SER A 381 19.89 5.40 -7.52
C SER A 381 19.86 3.95 -8.01
N THR A 382 18.80 3.23 -7.66
CA THR A 382 18.55 1.85 -8.10
C THR A 382 17.37 1.79 -9.08
N VAL A 383 17.17 0.63 -9.69
CA VAL A 383 15.96 0.36 -10.50
C VAL A 383 14.70 0.47 -9.65
N LEU A 384 14.74 0.00 -8.38
CA LEU A 384 13.63 0.13 -7.44
C LEU A 384 13.25 1.60 -7.22
N ASP A 385 14.22 2.48 -7.02
CA ASP A 385 13.97 3.91 -6.82
C ASP A 385 13.26 4.53 -8.02
N PHE A 386 13.60 4.11 -9.23
CA PHE A 386 12.95 4.57 -10.45
C PHE A 386 11.52 4.04 -10.59
N GLU A 387 11.30 2.75 -10.31
CA GLU A 387 9.97 2.14 -10.34
C GLU A 387 9.05 2.76 -9.28
N ASP A 388 9.55 2.96 -8.05
CA ASP A 388 8.80 3.63 -6.99
C ASP A 388 8.54 5.10 -7.32
N PHE A 389 9.51 5.81 -7.90
CA PHE A 389 9.31 7.20 -8.36
C PHE A 389 8.14 7.30 -9.35
N LEU A 390 8.11 6.44 -10.38
CA LEU A 390 7.03 6.44 -11.36
C LEU A 390 5.67 6.14 -10.73
N VAL A 391 5.60 5.17 -9.82
CA VAL A 391 4.35 4.83 -9.14
C VAL A 391 3.94 5.94 -8.19
N SER A 392 4.81 6.32 -7.25
CA SER A 392 4.48 7.20 -6.13
C SER A 392 4.28 8.66 -6.52
N ASN A 393 5.08 9.17 -7.46
CA ASN A 393 5.07 10.58 -7.83
C ASN A 393 4.27 10.89 -9.10
N VAL A 394 4.03 9.88 -9.97
CA VAL A 394 3.33 10.10 -11.24
C VAL A 394 1.99 9.38 -11.27
N LEU A 395 1.99 8.04 -11.11
CA LEU A 395 0.80 7.24 -11.35
C LEU A 395 -0.25 7.37 -10.26
N LEU A 396 0.14 7.35 -8.98
CA LEU A 396 -0.82 7.48 -7.88
C LEU A 396 -1.49 8.87 -7.88
N PRO A 397 -0.76 10.00 -7.83
CA PRO A 397 -1.42 11.31 -7.82
C PRO A 397 -2.07 11.64 -9.17
N GLY A 398 -1.45 11.31 -10.30
CA GLY A 398 -2.03 11.53 -11.63
C GLY A 398 -3.31 10.74 -11.86
N GLY A 399 -3.33 9.46 -11.51
CA GLY A 399 -4.51 8.62 -11.58
C GLY A 399 -5.63 9.08 -10.64
N SER A 400 -5.28 9.48 -9.41
CA SER A 400 -6.23 10.05 -8.45
C SER A 400 -6.90 11.31 -8.99
N LEU A 401 -6.15 12.17 -9.69
CA LEU A 401 -6.68 13.34 -10.36
C LEU A 401 -7.66 12.95 -11.48
N VAL A 402 -7.36 11.90 -12.25
CA VAL A 402 -8.27 11.39 -13.29
C VAL A 402 -9.56 10.84 -12.68
N TYR A 403 -9.50 10.04 -11.61
CA TYR A 403 -10.70 9.58 -10.88
C TYR A 403 -11.54 10.74 -10.39
N LEU A 404 -10.91 11.74 -9.79
CA LEU A 404 -11.59 12.94 -9.32
C LEU A 404 -12.29 13.67 -10.47
N LEU A 405 -11.57 14.00 -11.54
CA LEU A 405 -12.13 14.71 -12.69
C LEU A 405 -13.27 13.92 -13.33
N PHE A 406 -13.13 12.60 -13.44
CA PHE A 406 -14.19 11.73 -13.98
C PHE A 406 -15.46 11.78 -13.12
N CYS A 407 -15.32 11.70 -11.81
CA CYS A 407 -16.47 11.70 -10.90
C CYS A 407 -17.16 13.06 -10.77
N VAL A 408 -16.43 14.20 -10.92
CA VAL A 408 -16.99 15.52 -10.59
C VAL A 408 -17.32 16.39 -11.80
N THR A 409 -16.75 16.11 -12.99
CA THR A 409 -16.94 16.96 -14.17
C THR A 409 -18.12 16.51 -15.01
N LYS A 410 -18.69 17.44 -15.80
CA LYS A 410 -19.75 17.14 -16.78
C LYS A 410 -19.23 16.33 -17.98
N TRP A 411 -17.93 16.30 -18.20
CA TRP A 411 -17.26 15.54 -19.28
C TRP A 411 -16.97 14.09 -18.89
N GLY A 412 -17.07 13.79 -17.59
CA GLY A 412 -16.96 12.45 -17.03
C GLY A 412 -18.33 11.89 -16.62
N TRP A 413 -18.34 11.03 -15.61
CA TRP A 413 -19.57 10.45 -15.05
C TRP A 413 -20.49 11.48 -14.40
N GLY A 414 -19.91 12.48 -13.75
CA GLY A 414 -20.61 13.64 -13.16
C GLY A 414 -20.96 13.45 -11.70
N PHE A 415 -20.89 14.56 -10.95
CA PHE A 415 -21.01 14.58 -9.49
C PHE A 415 -22.35 14.02 -8.98
N ASP A 416 -23.44 14.32 -9.65
CA ASP A 416 -24.78 13.92 -9.18
C ASP A 416 -24.99 12.39 -9.28
N LYS A 417 -24.49 11.77 -10.36
CA LYS A 417 -24.51 10.31 -10.56
C LYS A 417 -23.57 9.63 -9.55
N TYR A 418 -22.36 10.18 -9.38
CA TYR A 418 -21.39 9.73 -8.40
C TYR A 418 -21.96 9.75 -6.97
N THR A 419 -22.56 10.88 -6.57
CA THR A 419 -23.15 11.02 -5.23
C THR A 419 -24.35 10.09 -5.03
N ALA A 420 -25.19 9.91 -6.05
CA ALA A 420 -26.31 8.97 -6.00
C ALA A 420 -25.82 7.53 -5.72
N GLU A 421 -24.77 7.08 -6.43
CA GLU A 421 -24.16 5.77 -6.21
C GLU A 421 -23.56 5.70 -4.80
N CYS A 422 -22.79 6.68 -4.35
CA CYS A 422 -22.18 6.71 -3.01
C CYS A 422 -23.21 6.57 -1.89
N ASN A 423 -24.37 7.19 -2.05
CA ASN A 423 -25.45 7.25 -1.05
C ASN A 423 -26.43 6.07 -1.13
N THR A 424 -26.21 5.12 -2.06
CA THR A 424 -27.01 3.91 -2.16
C THR A 424 -26.67 2.96 -1.02
N GLY A 425 -27.70 2.45 -0.34
CA GLY A 425 -27.57 1.53 0.78
C GLY A 425 -27.68 2.21 2.15
N SER A 426 -27.40 1.44 3.21
CA SER A 426 -27.49 1.86 4.61
C SER A 426 -26.15 2.39 5.11
N GLY A 427 -26.15 3.55 5.79
CA GLY A 427 -24.97 4.14 6.41
C GLY A 427 -24.85 5.64 6.23
N PRO A 428 -23.70 6.25 6.60
CA PRO A 428 -23.44 7.66 6.43
C PRO A 428 -23.54 8.08 4.96
N LYS A 429 -24.23 9.17 4.70
CA LYS A 429 -24.42 9.69 3.34
C LYS A 429 -23.47 10.86 3.09
N MET A 430 -22.99 10.97 1.85
CA MET A 430 -22.20 12.10 1.39
C MET A 430 -23.09 13.36 1.31
N PRO A 431 -22.77 14.44 2.05
CA PRO A 431 -23.57 15.64 2.03
C PRO A 431 -23.28 16.46 0.77
N GLN A 432 -24.28 17.21 0.30
CA GLN A 432 -24.15 18.01 -0.93
C GLN A 432 -23.16 19.20 -0.82
N TRP A 433 -22.88 19.68 0.39
CA TRP A 433 -21.96 20.79 0.59
C TRP A 433 -20.50 20.45 0.24
N VAL A 434 -20.13 19.16 0.12
CA VAL A 434 -18.78 18.75 -0.31
C VAL A 434 -18.53 19.00 -1.81
N LYS A 435 -19.58 19.25 -2.61
CA LYS A 435 -19.47 19.46 -4.07
C LYS A 435 -18.47 20.55 -4.46
N PRO A 436 -18.49 21.75 -3.87
CA PRO A 436 -17.49 22.78 -4.18
C PRO A 436 -16.06 22.37 -3.80
N TYR A 437 -15.90 21.67 -2.68
CA TYR A 437 -14.61 21.16 -2.26
C TYR A 437 -14.03 20.18 -3.29
N PHE A 438 -14.79 19.17 -3.71
CA PHE A 438 -14.35 18.18 -4.70
C PHE A 438 -14.11 18.79 -6.08
N LYS A 439 -14.84 19.85 -6.43
CA LYS A 439 -14.75 20.47 -7.74
C LYS A 439 -13.58 21.47 -7.87
N TYR A 440 -13.22 22.16 -6.80
CA TYR A 440 -12.27 23.30 -6.86
C TYR A 440 -11.04 23.12 -5.97
N VAL A 441 -11.20 22.60 -4.76
CA VAL A 441 -10.09 22.53 -3.78
C VAL A 441 -9.28 21.24 -3.97
N LEU A 442 -9.96 20.10 -3.97
CA LEU A 442 -9.31 18.80 -4.05
C LEU A 442 -8.46 18.60 -5.33
N PRO A 443 -8.89 19.04 -6.53
CA PRO A 443 -8.03 18.95 -7.73
C PRO A 443 -6.74 19.77 -7.60
N VAL A 444 -6.80 20.94 -6.96
CA VAL A 444 -5.62 21.78 -6.73
C VAL A 444 -4.65 21.09 -5.78
N LEU A 445 -5.16 20.52 -4.68
CA LEU A 445 -4.32 19.79 -3.72
C LEU A 445 -3.61 18.61 -4.38
N ILE A 446 -4.32 17.81 -5.20
CA ILE A 446 -3.72 16.68 -5.92
C ILE A 446 -2.72 17.17 -6.97
N ALA A 447 -3.03 18.25 -7.70
CA ALA A 447 -2.12 18.82 -8.69
C ALA A 447 -0.82 19.35 -8.05
N VAL A 448 -0.91 19.93 -6.85
CA VAL A 448 0.28 20.36 -6.07
C VAL A 448 1.19 19.17 -5.78
N ILE A 449 0.64 18.05 -5.31
CA ILE A 449 1.41 16.82 -5.05
C ILE A 449 2.08 16.31 -6.34
N LEU A 450 1.32 16.24 -7.43
CA LEU A 450 1.84 15.77 -8.71
C LEU A 450 3.00 16.64 -9.22
N VAL A 451 2.85 17.97 -9.14
CA VAL A 451 3.91 18.90 -9.57
C VAL A 451 5.14 18.83 -8.66
N GLN A 452 4.94 18.78 -7.34
CA GLN A 452 6.05 18.65 -6.39
C GLN A 452 6.79 17.30 -6.49
N GLY A 453 6.07 16.23 -6.84
CA GLY A 453 6.70 14.93 -7.06
C GLY A 453 7.54 14.85 -8.32
N LEU A 454 7.38 15.80 -9.26
CA LEU A 454 8.14 15.89 -10.51
C LEU A 454 9.32 16.89 -10.46
N LEU A 455 9.35 17.80 -9.47
CA LEU A 455 10.41 18.77 -9.24
C LEU A 455 11.49 18.22 -8.30
#